data_c9acbfea4eab1a64b21230633cd847f4
#
_entry.id   c9acbfea4eab1a64b21230633cd847f4
#
_cell.length_a   1.000
_cell.length_b   1.000
_cell.length_c   1.000
_cell.angle_alpha   90.00
_cell.angle_beta   90.00
_cell.angle_gamma   90.00
#
_symmetry.space_group_name_H-M   'P 1'
#
loop_
_entity.id
_entity.type
_entity.pdbx_description
1 polymer ?
#
loop_
_entity_poly.entity_id
_entity_poly.type
_entity_poly.pdbx_seq_one_letter_code
_entity_poly.pdbx_strand_id
1 'polypeptide(L)'
;MPGPKTYQLPNSSKKLRNWTGRECGPDGKVTLRQALAISCNTAFAWLGNELGAAAIRDQAEAFGFNSGFNIPLRAATSLFPQDPDAPQTALSAIGQFEVRATALQMAMVAASIGNSGRTMNPYLVQEIRGPDLSILQTTEPSQFEDALKPSNSLSLTEMLVNVVENGTGSNAQIAGVRVAGKTGTAQTGNDSPSVAWFISFAPAAAPKVAVAVVIEESGFAEVSGNGLAAPIAKEVMKAVLGS
;
A
#
# COMPACT_ATOMS: atom_id res chain seq x y z
N MET A 1 -7.10 -5.88 19.15
CA MET A 1 -5.70 -6.36 19.14
C MET A 1 -4.83 -5.44 19.99
N PRO A 2 -3.64 -5.90 20.48
CA PRO A 2 -2.69 -5.04 21.17
C PRO A 2 -2.18 -3.92 20.26
N GLY A 3 -1.96 -2.75 20.82
CA GLY A 3 -1.34 -1.60 20.17
C GLY A 3 -0.56 -0.77 21.20
N PRO A 4 0.41 -1.39 21.91
CA PRO A 4 1.16 -0.74 22.98
C PRO A 4 2.03 0.39 22.45
N LYS A 5 2.52 1.26 23.33
CA LYS A 5 3.50 2.30 22.99
C LYS A 5 4.77 1.73 22.33
N THR A 6 5.21 0.57 22.81
CA THR A 6 6.38 -0.17 22.32
C THR A 6 6.05 -1.66 22.23
N TYR A 7 6.45 -2.28 21.13
CA TYR A 7 6.38 -3.72 20.94
C TYR A 7 7.79 -4.31 20.98
N GLN A 8 8.01 -5.25 21.90
CA GLN A 8 9.26 -5.99 21.97
C GLN A 8 9.30 -7.00 20.83
N LEU A 9 10.26 -6.86 19.93
CA LEU A 9 10.42 -7.84 18.85
C LEU A 9 10.79 -9.21 19.45
N PRO A 10 10.13 -10.29 19.03
CA PRO A 10 10.41 -11.64 19.53
C PRO A 10 11.89 -12.00 19.35
N ASN A 11 12.46 -12.71 20.31
CA ASN A 11 13.87 -13.17 20.26
C ASN A 11 14.90 -12.08 19.93
N SER A 12 14.61 -10.82 20.25
CA SER A 12 15.47 -9.67 19.94
C SER A 12 15.50 -8.70 21.12
N SER A 13 16.59 -7.97 21.30
CA SER A 13 16.66 -6.86 22.25
C SER A 13 16.03 -5.56 21.70
N LYS A 14 15.68 -5.52 20.41
CA LYS A 14 15.12 -4.34 19.74
C LYS A 14 13.63 -4.17 20.05
N LYS A 15 13.21 -2.91 20.15
CA LYS A 15 11.82 -2.53 20.37
C LYS A 15 11.34 -1.66 19.21
N LEU A 16 10.15 -1.97 18.69
CA LEU A 16 9.45 -1.14 17.73
C LEU A 16 8.58 -0.11 18.45
N ARG A 17 8.46 1.08 17.88
CA ARG A 17 7.63 2.18 18.41
C ARG A 17 6.61 2.63 17.38
N ASN A 18 5.50 3.18 17.84
CA ASN A 18 4.58 3.92 16.99
C ASN A 18 5.19 5.28 16.63
N TRP A 19 4.82 5.79 15.47
CA TRP A 19 5.24 7.12 15.00
C TRP A 19 4.96 8.23 16.02
N THR A 20 3.78 8.20 16.66
CA THR A 20 3.39 9.17 17.69
C THR A 20 4.14 9.03 19.01
N GLY A 21 4.89 7.95 19.20
CA GLY A 21 5.49 7.59 20.48
C GLY A 21 4.50 7.24 21.58
N ARG A 22 3.21 7.03 21.24
CA ARG A 22 2.11 6.70 22.15
C ARG A 22 1.53 5.33 21.84
N GLU A 23 0.70 4.80 22.71
CA GLU A 23 -0.15 3.65 22.45
C GLU A 23 -1.26 4.00 21.44
N CYS A 24 -1.80 3.00 20.75
CA CYS A 24 -2.72 3.18 19.63
C CYS A 24 -4.20 3.25 20.03
N GLY A 25 -4.51 3.19 21.31
CA GLY A 25 -5.88 3.29 21.82
C GLY A 25 -5.92 3.17 23.32
N PRO A 26 -7.08 3.29 23.94
CA PRO A 26 -7.23 3.16 25.39
C PRO A 26 -6.67 1.81 25.88
N ASP A 27 -5.90 1.86 26.97
CA ASP A 27 -5.27 0.69 27.62
C ASP A 27 -4.40 -0.15 26.65
N GLY A 28 -3.80 0.48 25.64
CA GLY A 28 -2.99 -0.20 24.63
C GLY A 28 -3.75 -1.19 23.76
N LYS A 29 -5.07 -1.02 23.60
CA LYS A 29 -5.93 -1.85 22.75
C LYS A 29 -6.51 -1.05 21.59
N VAL A 30 -6.62 -1.67 20.42
CA VAL A 30 -7.08 -1.01 19.20
C VAL A 30 -7.83 -2.00 18.30
N THR A 31 -8.86 -1.52 17.59
CA THR A 31 -9.50 -2.29 16.52
C THR A 31 -8.63 -2.28 15.27
N LEU A 32 -8.79 -3.25 14.36
CA LEU A 32 -8.08 -3.28 13.08
C LEU A 32 -8.35 -2.00 12.26
N ARG A 33 -9.62 -1.59 12.18
CA ARG A 33 -10.05 -0.35 11.50
C ARG A 33 -9.33 0.89 12.04
N GLN A 34 -9.27 1.02 13.34
CA GLN A 34 -8.59 2.16 13.99
C GLN A 34 -7.08 2.08 13.82
N ALA A 35 -6.47 0.89 13.98
CA ALA A 35 -5.04 0.70 13.78
C ALA A 35 -4.61 1.09 12.35
N LEU A 36 -5.43 0.75 11.34
CA LEU A 36 -5.16 1.13 9.96
C LEU A 36 -5.29 2.66 9.76
N ALA A 37 -6.32 3.27 10.34
CA ALA A 37 -6.57 4.71 10.23
C ALA A 37 -5.43 5.56 10.79
N ILE A 38 -4.86 5.16 11.94
CA ILE A 38 -3.77 5.89 12.59
C ILE A 38 -2.38 5.33 12.28
N SER A 39 -2.28 4.31 11.41
CA SER A 39 -1.03 3.64 11.05
C SER A 39 -0.25 3.11 12.26
N CYS A 40 -0.90 2.27 13.09
CA CYS A 40 -0.35 1.72 14.32
C CYS A 40 0.71 0.64 14.05
N ASN A 41 1.99 0.98 14.09
CA ASN A 41 3.09 0.05 13.82
C ASN A 41 3.09 -1.16 14.76
N THR A 42 2.92 -0.93 16.07
CA THR A 42 3.02 -1.99 17.07
C THR A 42 1.91 -3.01 16.96
N ALA A 43 0.70 -2.58 16.57
CA ALA A 43 -0.43 -3.48 16.35
C ALA A 43 -0.23 -4.35 15.09
N PHE A 44 0.27 -3.77 14.00
CA PHE A 44 0.53 -4.53 12.78
C PHE A 44 1.74 -5.45 12.90
N ALA A 45 2.78 -5.05 13.62
CA ALA A 45 3.93 -5.90 13.91
C ALA A 45 3.52 -7.13 14.76
N TRP A 46 2.67 -6.92 15.77
CA TRP A 46 2.08 -8.00 16.54
C TRP A 46 1.22 -8.92 15.64
N LEU A 47 0.32 -8.34 14.86
CA LEU A 47 -0.54 -9.09 13.96
C LEU A 47 0.25 -9.91 12.93
N GLY A 48 1.36 -9.35 12.44
CA GLY A 48 2.27 -10.05 11.54
C GLY A 48 2.81 -11.34 12.12
N ASN A 49 3.25 -11.31 13.38
CA ASN A 49 3.73 -12.52 14.06
C ASN A 49 2.60 -13.52 14.36
N GLU A 50 1.39 -13.05 14.67
CA GLU A 50 0.23 -13.94 14.86
C GLU A 50 -0.17 -14.66 13.57
N LEU A 51 -0.08 -13.99 12.42
CA LEU A 51 -0.36 -14.58 11.12
C LEU A 51 0.76 -15.49 10.62
N GLY A 52 2.00 -15.14 10.97
CA GLY A 52 3.21 -15.85 10.55
C GLY A 52 3.73 -15.45 9.16
N ALA A 53 5.02 -15.69 8.96
CA ALA A 53 5.75 -15.28 7.75
C ALA A 53 5.13 -15.82 6.45
N ALA A 54 4.76 -17.09 6.43
CA ALA A 54 4.20 -17.74 5.24
C ALA A 54 2.89 -17.07 4.79
N ALA A 55 1.95 -16.83 5.71
CA ALA A 55 0.66 -16.24 5.36
C ALA A 55 0.80 -14.81 4.81
N ILE A 56 1.74 -14.01 5.36
CA ILE A 56 1.98 -12.66 4.87
C ILE A 56 2.67 -12.68 3.51
N ARG A 57 3.66 -13.56 3.32
CA ARG A 57 4.34 -13.75 2.04
C ARG A 57 3.35 -14.19 0.97
N ASP A 58 2.57 -15.24 1.21
CA ASP A 58 1.62 -15.78 0.25
C ASP A 58 0.60 -14.70 -0.16
N GLN A 59 0.16 -13.86 0.80
CA GLN A 59 -0.71 -12.74 0.50
C GLN A 59 0.00 -11.64 -0.31
N ALA A 60 1.26 -11.34 -0.04
CA ALA A 60 2.05 -10.39 -0.82
C ALA A 60 2.26 -10.89 -2.26
N GLU A 61 2.52 -12.19 -2.44
CA GLU A 61 2.69 -12.83 -3.76
C GLU A 61 1.38 -12.82 -4.55
N ALA A 62 0.24 -13.02 -3.92
CA ALA A 62 -1.07 -12.87 -4.58
C ALA A 62 -1.34 -11.45 -5.09
N PHE A 63 -0.72 -10.43 -4.49
CA PHE A 63 -0.71 -9.06 -5.01
C PHE A 63 0.38 -8.80 -6.06
N GLY A 64 1.25 -9.76 -6.36
CA GLY A 64 2.28 -9.67 -7.38
C GLY A 64 3.69 -9.40 -6.88
N PHE A 65 3.94 -9.34 -5.58
CA PHE A 65 5.33 -9.33 -5.07
C PHE A 65 6.05 -10.60 -5.50
N ASN A 66 7.37 -10.54 -5.62
CA ASN A 66 8.25 -11.62 -6.10
C ASN A 66 7.96 -12.08 -7.55
N SER A 67 7.06 -11.40 -8.27
CA SER A 67 6.72 -11.68 -9.67
C SER A 67 7.27 -10.62 -10.61
N GLY A 68 7.62 -11.03 -11.83
CA GLY A 68 8.08 -10.13 -12.88
C GLY A 68 6.94 -9.74 -13.82
N PHE A 69 6.85 -8.45 -14.17
CA PHE A 69 5.87 -7.94 -15.14
C PHE A 69 6.54 -7.28 -16.34
N ASN A 70 5.95 -7.47 -17.53
CA ASN A 70 6.32 -6.79 -18.78
C ASN A 70 5.20 -5.84 -19.20
N ILE A 71 5.53 -4.51 -19.46
CA ILE A 71 4.54 -3.44 -19.66
C ILE A 71 4.69 -2.50 -20.88
N PRO A 72 5.36 -2.71 -22.00
CA PRO A 72 6.07 -3.79 -22.69
C PRO A 72 7.51 -4.00 -22.25
N LEU A 73 8.11 -3.07 -21.50
CA LEU A 73 9.44 -3.25 -20.92
C LEU A 73 9.33 -4.03 -19.62
N ARG A 74 10.40 -4.72 -19.26
CA ARG A 74 10.47 -5.44 -17.98
C ARG A 74 10.44 -4.44 -16.83
N ALA A 75 9.43 -4.52 -15.98
CA ALA A 75 9.34 -3.77 -14.73
C ALA A 75 10.31 -4.36 -13.69
N ALA A 76 10.86 -3.51 -12.83
CA ALA A 76 11.61 -3.99 -11.68
C ALA A 76 10.71 -4.80 -10.75
N THR A 77 11.21 -5.95 -10.28
CA THR A 77 10.46 -6.83 -9.39
C THR A 77 10.41 -6.26 -7.97
N SER A 78 9.22 -6.17 -7.41
CA SER A 78 9.03 -5.88 -5.99
C SER A 78 9.27 -7.13 -5.16
N LEU A 79 9.93 -6.97 -4.01
CA LEU A 79 10.39 -8.10 -3.21
C LEU A 79 9.70 -8.15 -1.85
N PHE A 80 9.28 -9.33 -1.45
CA PHE A 80 8.92 -9.67 -0.09
C PHE A 80 9.84 -10.80 0.39
N PRO A 81 10.36 -10.77 1.64
CA PRO A 81 11.27 -11.78 2.16
C PRO A 81 10.68 -13.19 2.10
N GLN A 82 11.49 -14.19 1.72
CA GLN A 82 11.02 -15.57 1.56
C GLN A 82 10.83 -16.26 2.91
N ASP A 83 11.83 -16.18 3.78
CA ASP A 83 11.86 -16.88 5.08
C ASP A 83 12.28 -15.96 6.23
N PRO A 84 11.52 -14.88 6.52
CA PRO A 84 11.84 -13.99 7.62
C PRO A 84 11.61 -14.68 8.96
N ASP A 85 12.55 -14.51 9.90
CA ASP A 85 12.37 -14.92 11.29
C ASP A 85 11.30 -14.06 12.01
N ALA A 86 10.99 -14.35 13.26
CA ALA A 86 9.90 -13.65 13.96
C ALA A 86 10.10 -12.12 14.08
N PRO A 87 11.29 -11.57 14.47
CA PRO A 87 11.53 -10.12 14.41
C PRO A 87 11.44 -9.55 13.00
N GLN A 88 11.95 -10.25 12.00
CA GLN A 88 11.90 -9.85 10.60
C GLN A 88 10.47 -9.88 10.06
N THR A 89 9.67 -10.88 10.43
CA THR A 89 8.23 -10.97 10.12
C THR A 89 7.46 -9.78 10.66
N ALA A 90 7.70 -9.42 11.93
CA ALA A 90 7.08 -8.24 12.54
C ALA A 90 7.41 -6.95 11.77
N LEU A 91 8.66 -6.80 11.33
CA LEU A 91 9.10 -5.63 10.55
C LEU A 91 8.54 -5.67 9.12
N SER A 92 8.52 -6.83 8.46
CA SER A 92 7.95 -6.99 7.12
C SER A 92 6.45 -6.68 7.09
N ALA A 93 5.72 -7.00 8.16
CA ALA A 93 4.29 -6.70 8.29
C ALA A 93 3.97 -5.19 8.31
N ILE A 94 4.96 -4.35 8.53
CA ILE A 94 4.84 -2.88 8.46
C ILE A 94 5.62 -2.29 7.29
N GLY A 95 6.06 -3.12 6.32
CA GLY A 95 6.80 -2.67 5.13
C GLY A 95 8.24 -2.27 5.40
N GLN A 96 8.85 -2.79 6.46
CA GLN A 96 10.25 -2.61 6.82
C GLN A 96 11.07 -3.88 6.55
N PHE A 97 12.33 -3.91 7.01
CA PHE A 97 13.27 -4.97 6.73
C PHE A 97 13.63 -5.03 5.25
N GLU A 98 13.42 -6.14 4.55
CA GLU A 98 13.77 -6.34 3.13
C GLU A 98 12.57 -6.21 2.18
N VAL A 99 11.45 -5.66 2.62
CA VAL A 99 10.32 -5.37 1.74
C VAL A 99 10.69 -4.21 0.82
N ARG A 100 10.66 -4.48 -0.50
CA ARG A 100 10.95 -3.48 -1.54
C ARG A 100 9.80 -3.43 -2.52
N ALA A 101 9.29 -2.24 -2.79
CA ALA A 101 8.15 -2.06 -3.68
C ALA A 101 8.44 -0.98 -4.73
N THR A 102 8.01 -1.22 -5.96
CA THR A 102 7.93 -0.19 -6.99
C THR A 102 6.61 0.58 -6.89
N ALA A 103 6.55 1.79 -7.43
CA ALA A 103 5.29 2.54 -7.53
C ALA A 103 4.24 1.75 -8.33
N LEU A 104 4.64 1.06 -9.41
CA LEU A 104 3.75 0.20 -10.18
C LEU A 104 3.12 -0.89 -9.31
N GLN A 105 3.93 -1.63 -8.53
CA GLN A 105 3.43 -2.68 -7.64
C GLN A 105 2.42 -2.15 -6.63
N MET A 106 2.69 -0.99 -6.04
CA MET A 106 1.78 -0.41 -5.05
C MET A 106 0.50 0.16 -5.69
N ALA A 107 0.57 0.64 -6.94
CA ALA A 107 -0.62 0.97 -7.72
C ALA A 107 -1.45 -0.28 -8.04
N MET A 108 -0.81 -1.42 -8.35
CA MET A 108 -1.49 -2.70 -8.57
C MET A 108 -2.18 -3.19 -7.29
N VAL A 109 -1.55 -3.05 -6.11
CA VAL A 109 -2.19 -3.37 -4.82
C VAL A 109 -3.46 -2.53 -4.61
N ALA A 110 -3.37 -1.22 -4.82
CA ALA A 110 -4.52 -0.33 -4.70
C ALA A 110 -5.62 -0.68 -5.72
N ALA A 111 -5.24 -0.94 -6.98
CA ALA A 111 -6.15 -1.37 -8.05
C ALA A 111 -6.83 -2.70 -7.73
N SER A 112 -6.10 -3.69 -7.20
CA SER A 112 -6.64 -5.00 -6.83
C SER A 112 -7.72 -4.88 -5.76
N ILE A 113 -7.48 -4.07 -4.71
CA ILE A 113 -8.48 -3.80 -3.67
C ILE A 113 -9.70 -3.13 -4.30
N GLY A 114 -9.53 -2.11 -5.13
CA GLY A 114 -10.62 -1.44 -5.84
C GLY A 114 -11.35 -2.33 -6.87
N ASN A 115 -10.70 -3.38 -7.37
CA ASN A 115 -11.24 -4.35 -8.34
C ASN A 115 -11.77 -5.62 -7.67
N SER A 116 -12.40 -5.49 -6.50
CA SER A 116 -13.01 -6.60 -5.76
C SER A 116 -12.03 -7.72 -5.39
N GLY A 117 -10.76 -7.38 -5.21
CA GLY A 117 -9.69 -8.29 -4.81
C GLY A 117 -8.95 -8.98 -5.95
N ARG A 118 -9.27 -8.68 -7.22
CA ARG A 118 -8.60 -9.26 -8.39
C ARG A 118 -7.41 -8.43 -8.82
N THR A 119 -6.23 -9.04 -8.81
CA THR A 119 -5.00 -8.46 -9.37
C THR A 119 -4.96 -8.71 -10.87
N MET A 120 -4.76 -7.65 -11.66
CA MET A 120 -4.66 -7.72 -13.11
C MET A 120 -3.20 -7.58 -13.56
N ASN A 121 -2.85 -8.20 -14.68
CA ASN A 121 -1.56 -7.96 -15.33
C ASN A 121 -1.51 -6.51 -15.88
N PRO A 122 -0.46 -5.74 -15.54
CA PRO A 122 -0.33 -4.37 -16.01
C PRO A 122 0.14 -4.35 -17.47
N TYR A 123 -0.36 -3.38 -18.26
CA TYR A 123 0.13 -3.10 -19.60
C TYR A 123 0.00 -1.61 -19.94
N LEU A 124 0.82 -1.11 -20.86
CA LEU A 124 0.81 0.28 -21.33
C LEU A 124 0.35 0.42 -22.79
N VAL A 125 0.57 -0.61 -23.60
CA VAL A 125 0.22 -0.59 -25.02
C VAL A 125 -1.12 -1.29 -25.21
N GLN A 126 -2.16 -0.53 -25.53
CA GLN A 126 -3.49 -1.08 -25.78
C GLN A 126 -3.59 -1.65 -27.20
N GLU A 127 -3.07 -0.93 -28.21
CA GLU A 127 -3.14 -1.33 -29.61
C GLU A 127 -1.83 -1.07 -30.35
N ILE A 128 -1.52 -1.93 -31.30
CA ILE A 128 -0.47 -1.72 -32.29
C ILE A 128 -1.17 -1.57 -33.64
N ARG A 129 -0.86 -0.48 -34.34
CA ARG A 129 -1.47 -0.17 -35.66
C ARG A 129 -0.44 -0.17 -36.76
N GLY A 130 -0.87 -0.60 -37.96
CA GLY A 130 -0.09 -0.52 -39.19
C GLY A 130 0.01 0.91 -39.72
N PRO A 131 0.82 1.13 -40.81
CA PRO A 131 0.95 2.44 -41.44
C PRO A 131 -0.36 2.98 -42.02
N ASP A 132 -1.29 2.09 -42.35
CA ASP A 132 -2.65 2.36 -42.86
C ASP A 132 -3.69 2.53 -41.73
N LEU A 133 -3.24 2.61 -40.46
CA LEU A 133 -4.05 2.67 -39.25
C LEU A 133 -4.89 1.41 -38.94
N SER A 134 -4.72 0.33 -39.73
CA SER A 134 -5.33 -0.96 -39.38
C SER A 134 -4.82 -1.48 -38.03
N ILE A 135 -5.70 -2.09 -37.25
CA ILE A 135 -5.30 -2.68 -35.96
C ILE A 135 -4.60 -4.00 -36.25
N LEU A 136 -3.31 -4.07 -35.91
CA LEU A 136 -2.48 -5.27 -36.01
C LEU A 136 -2.59 -6.16 -34.79
N GLN A 137 -2.70 -5.53 -33.61
CA GLN A 137 -2.79 -6.23 -32.33
C GLN A 137 -3.54 -5.37 -31.31
N THR A 138 -4.36 -6.01 -30.48
CA THR A 138 -5.00 -5.42 -29.29
C THR A 138 -4.56 -6.19 -28.05
N THR A 139 -4.23 -5.49 -26.99
CA THR A 139 -3.95 -6.10 -25.69
C THR A 139 -5.25 -6.26 -24.92
N GLU A 140 -5.63 -7.49 -24.65
CA GLU A 140 -6.78 -7.79 -23.82
C GLU A 140 -6.39 -7.81 -22.33
N PRO A 141 -7.19 -7.19 -21.45
CA PRO A 141 -6.95 -7.27 -20.01
C PRO A 141 -6.94 -8.73 -19.53
N SER A 142 -5.92 -9.09 -18.76
CA SER A 142 -5.79 -10.46 -18.21
C SER A 142 -5.62 -10.42 -16.70
N GLN A 143 -6.23 -11.38 -16.02
CA GLN A 143 -6.08 -11.54 -14.58
C GLN A 143 -4.74 -12.18 -14.25
N PHE A 144 -4.11 -11.68 -13.20
CA PHE A 144 -2.92 -12.29 -12.58
C PHE A 144 -3.35 -13.27 -11.49
N GLU A 145 -4.11 -12.79 -10.47
CA GLU A 145 -4.50 -13.61 -9.31
C GLU A 145 -5.75 -13.03 -8.61
N ASP A 146 -6.48 -13.86 -7.88
CA ASP A 146 -7.50 -13.45 -6.93
C ASP A 146 -6.87 -13.22 -5.54
N ALA A 147 -6.33 -12.01 -5.31
CA ALA A 147 -5.61 -11.69 -4.08
C ALA A 147 -6.50 -11.62 -2.86
N LEU A 148 -7.77 -11.21 -3.01
CA LEU A 148 -8.74 -11.11 -1.91
C LEU A 148 -10.10 -11.66 -2.32
N LYS A 149 -10.82 -12.20 -1.34
CA LYS A 149 -12.27 -12.41 -1.50
C LYS A 149 -12.98 -11.06 -1.65
N PRO A 150 -14.05 -10.93 -2.47
CA PRO A 150 -14.76 -9.65 -2.65
C PRO A 150 -15.27 -9.03 -1.35
N SER A 151 -15.71 -9.83 -0.39
CA SER A 151 -16.13 -9.35 0.94
C SER A 151 -15.00 -8.72 1.75
N ASN A 152 -13.79 -9.28 1.66
CA ASN A 152 -12.61 -8.73 2.33
C ASN A 152 -12.14 -7.44 1.65
N SER A 153 -12.18 -7.40 0.30
CA SER A 153 -11.89 -6.20 -0.46
C SER A 153 -12.83 -5.05 -0.09
N LEU A 154 -14.14 -5.31 0.00
CA LEU A 154 -15.13 -4.31 0.43
C LEU A 154 -14.83 -3.81 1.85
N SER A 155 -14.57 -4.72 2.79
CA SER A 155 -14.24 -4.36 4.19
C SER A 155 -12.96 -3.52 4.26
N LEU A 156 -11.93 -3.88 3.48
CA LEU A 156 -10.67 -3.14 3.43
C LEU A 156 -10.86 -1.77 2.77
N THR A 157 -11.68 -1.68 1.71
CA THR A 157 -12.06 -0.40 1.07
C THR A 157 -12.65 0.58 2.09
N GLU A 158 -13.60 0.13 2.91
CA GLU A 158 -14.20 0.97 3.95
C GLU A 158 -13.19 1.40 5.03
N MET A 159 -12.23 0.53 5.36
CA MET A 159 -11.14 0.89 6.26
C MET A 159 -10.19 1.92 5.63
N LEU A 160 -9.86 1.78 4.33
CA LEU A 160 -9.02 2.73 3.60
C LEU A 160 -9.69 4.08 3.38
N VAL A 161 -11.02 4.10 3.19
CA VAL A 161 -11.80 5.34 3.20
C VAL A 161 -11.69 6.04 4.56
N ASN A 162 -11.80 5.28 5.64
CA ASN A 162 -11.64 5.84 6.99
C ASN A 162 -10.23 6.40 7.26
N VAL A 163 -9.18 5.88 6.62
CA VAL A 163 -7.82 6.46 6.67
C VAL A 163 -7.80 7.87 6.08
N VAL A 164 -8.55 8.10 4.98
CA VAL A 164 -8.61 9.40 4.30
C VAL A 164 -9.57 10.35 5.01
N GLU A 165 -10.73 9.88 5.45
CA GLU A 165 -11.75 10.72 6.09
C GLU A 165 -11.36 11.13 7.51
N ASN A 166 -10.81 10.21 8.31
CA ASN A 166 -10.61 10.37 9.76
C ASN A 166 -9.21 9.99 10.25
N GLY A 167 -8.29 9.67 9.36
CA GLY A 167 -6.97 9.15 9.72
C GLY A 167 -5.81 9.91 9.10
N THR A 168 -4.73 9.18 8.87
CA THR A 168 -3.46 9.73 8.40
C THR A 168 -3.44 10.14 6.93
N GLY A 169 -4.51 9.94 6.15
CA GLY A 169 -4.57 10.25 4.72
C GLY A 169 -5.37 11.51 4.36
N SER A 170 -5.63 12.41 5.29
CA SER A 170 -6.59 13.51 5.16
C SER A 170 -6.33 14.48 4.00
N ASN A 171 -5.07 14.66 3.58
CA ASN A 171 -4.71 15.55 2.47
C ASN A 171 -5.12 14.99 1.09
N ALA A 172 -5.55 13.71 1.01
CA ALA A 172 -6.08 13.12 -0.21
C ALA A 172 -7.60 13.28 -0.38
N GLN A 173 -8.30 13.97 0.54
CA GLN A 173 -9.73 14.20 0.43
C GLN A 173 -10.09 15.04 -0.80
N ILE A 174 -11.10 14.58 -1.55
CA ILE A 174 -11.67 15.27 -2.71
C ILE A 174 -13.15 15.56 -2.41
N ALA A 175 -13.57 16.80 -2.57
CA ALA A 175 -14.96 17.18 -2.32
C ALA A 175 -15.93 16.36 -3.21
N GLY A 176 -16.93 15.74 -2.60
CA GLY A 176 -17.93 14.93 -3.31
C GLY A 176 -17.44 13.56 -3.78
N VAL A 177 -16.18 13.17 -3.54
CA VAL A 177 -15.63 11.86 -3.93
C VAL A 177 -15.07 11.13 -2.71
N ARG A 178 -15.58 9.93 -2.46
CA ARG A 178 -14.97 9.06 -1.43
C ARG A 178 -13.68 8.45 -1.97
N VAL A 179 -12.58 8.75 -1.32
CA VAL A 179 -11.25 8.24 -1.67
C VAL A 179 -10.85 7.16 -0.67
N ALA A 180 -10.42 6.02 -1.16
CA ALA A 180 -9.76 4.99 -0.37
C ALA A 180 -8.24 5.15 -0.50
N GLY A 181 -7.51 5.20 0.61
CA GLY A 181 -6.05 5.37 0.54
C GLY A 181 -5.31 5.03 1.82
N LYS A 182 -3.99 4.92 1.72
CA LYS A 182 -3.08 4.64 2.84
C LYS A 182 -1.78 5.38 2.68
N THR A 183 -1.35 6.02 3.76
CA THR A 183 -0.03 6.63 3.88
C THR A 183 1.03 5.60 4.24
N GLY A 184 2.25 5.82 3.78
CA GLY A 184 3.46 5.13 4.24
C GLY A 184 4.57 6.13 4.50
N THR A 185 5.43 5.83 5.46
CA THR A 185 6.68 6.54 5.70
C THR A 185 7.71 5.48 6.02
N ALA A 186 8.61 5.22 5.08
CA ALA A 186 9.63 4.19 5.21
C ALA A 186 10.98 4.81 5.58
N GLN A 187 11.67 4.20 6.54
CA GLN A 187 13.03 4.54 6.89
C GLN A 187 13.98 3.64 6.08
N THR A 188 14.94 4.24 5.38
CA THR A 188 15.86 3.55 4.48
C THR A 188 17.27 3.32 5.10
N GLY A 189 17.47 3.74 6.35
CA GLY A 189 18.72 3.60 7.11
C GLY A 189 18.85 4.66 8.18
N ASN A 190 19.90 4.58 8.99
CA ASN A 190 20.09 5.50 10.13
C ASN A 190 20.36 6.95 9.73
N ASP A 191 20.92 7.17 8.53
CA ASP A 191 21.35 8.50 8.03
C ASP A 191 20.67 8.91 6.71
N SER A 192 19.72 8.10 6.23
CA SER A 192 19.02 8.38 4.98
C SER A 192 17.66 9.05 5.26
N PRO A 193 17.22 10.01 4.42
CA PRO A 193 15.89 10.58 4.52
C PRO A 193 14.80 9.51 4.43
N SER A 194 13.71 9.70 5.18
CA SER A 194 12.54 8.83 5.06
C SER A 194 11.90 8.96 3.68
N VAL A 195 11.32 7.88 3.17
CA VAL A 195 10.58 7.85 1.91
C VAL A 195 9.08 8.00 2.19
N ALA A 196 8.45 9.00 1.56
CA ALA A 196 7.02 9.24 1.67
C ALA A 196 6.23 8.43 0.63
N TRP A 197 5.23 7.68 1.08
CA TRP A 197 4.34 6.88 0.24
C TRP A 197 2.88 7.26 0.44
N PHE A 198 2.13 7.23 -0.66
CA PHE A 198 0.67 7.22 -0.61
C PHE A 198 0.12 6.34 -1.72
N ILE A 199 -0.78 5.42 -1.37
CA ILE A 199 -1.53 4.62 -2.33
C ILE A 199 -3.01 4.91 -2.18
N SER A 200 -3.75 4.93 -3.28
CA SER A 200 -5.17 5.26 -3.27
C SER A 200 -5.90 4.75 -4.51
N PHE A 201 -7.22 4.71 -4.42
CA PHE A 201 -8.11 4.60 -5.57
C PHE A 201 -9.39 5.41 -5.34
N ALA A 202 -10.01 5.82 -6.40
CA ALA A 202 -11.22 6.64 -6.38
C ALA A 202 -12.08 6.47 -7.64
N PRO A 203 -13.43 6.70 -7.53
CA PRO A 203 -14.24 6.72 -6.32
C PRO A 203 -14.24 5.36 -5.61
N ALA A 204 -14.35 5.31 -4.29
CA ALA A 204 -14.25 4.05 -3.53
C ALA A 204 -15.33 3.01 -3.90
N ALA A 205 -16.55 3.46 -4.27
CA ALA A 205 -17.66 2.57 -4.62
C ALA A 205 -17.58 2.03 -6.06
N ALA A 206 -16.99 2.79 -6.99
CA ALA A 206 -16.84 2.41 -8.40
C ALA A 206 -15.50 2.96 -8.93
N PRO A 207 -14.37 2.33 -8.60
CA PRO A 207 -13.04 2.84 -8.89
C PRO A 207 -12.80 3.04 -10.39
N LYS A 208 -12.27 4.21 -10.75
CA LYS A 208 -11.86 4.57 -12.10
C LYS A 208 -10.35 4.79 -12.20
N VAL A 209 -9.70 5.05 -11.08
CA VAL A 209 -8.27 5.32 -11.02
C VAL A 209 -7.68 4.76 -9.75
N ALA A 210 -6.50 4.15 -9.86
CA ALA A 210 -5.64 3.79 -8.75
C ALA A 210 -4.30 4.53 -8.91
N VAL A 211 -3.77 5.07 -7.81
CA VAL A 211 -2.56 5.89 -7.79
C VAL A 211 -1.64 5.42 -6.70
N ALA A 212 -0.36 5.34 -7.01
CA ALA A 212 0.70 5.22 -6.02
C ALA A 212 1.72 6.34 -6.24
N VAL A 213 2.04 7.05 -5.18
CA VAL A 213 3.06 8.11 -5.17
C VAL A 213 4.15 7.73 -4.18
N VAL A 214 5.39 7.83 -4.62
CA VAL A 214 6.59 7.68 -3.80
C VAL A 214 7.47 8.91 -3.97
N ILE A 215 7.98 9.44 -2.87
CA ILE A 215 8.92 10.56 -2.86
C ILE A 215 10.12 10.14 -2.04
N GLU A 216 11.22 9.94 -2.74
CA GLU A 216 12.55 9.72 -2.19
C GLU A 216 13.24 11.07 -2.05
N GLU A 217 14.13 11.25 -1.12
CA GLU A 217 14.99 12.45 -0.97
C GLU A 217 14.26 13.80 -1.17
N SER A 218 13.18 13.99 -0.43
CA SER A 218 12.35 15.22 -0.58
C SER A 218 13.07 16.53 -0.24
N GLY A 219 14.19 16.47 0.49
CA GLY A 219 14.88 17.65 1.01
C GLY A 219 14.15 18.38 2.16
N PHE A 220 12.98 17.92 2.56
CA PHE A 220 12.22 18.49 3.67
C PHE A 220 12.61 17.88 5.02
N ALA A 221 12.58 18.69 6.08
CA ALA A 221 12.87 18.22 7.43
C ALA A 221 11.82 17.22 7.97
N GLU A 222 10.56 17.39 7.57
CA GLU A 222 9.48 16.47 7.89
C GLU A 222 8.99 15.76 6.63
N VAL A 223 9.23 14.45 6.59
CA VAL A 223 8.82 13.59 5.48
C VAL A 223 7.65 12.71 5.94
N SER A 224 6.48 12.91 5.34
CA SER A 224 5.32 12.05 5.62
C SER A 224 4.50 11.79 4.36
N GLY A 225 3.91 10.60 4.28
CA GLY A 225 3.03 10.23 3.18
C GLY A 225 1.83 11.18 3.04
N ASN A 226 1.28 11.68 4.16
CA ASN A 226 0.17 12.64 4.11
C ASN A 226 0.61 14.03 3.65
N GLY A 227 1.77 14.50 4.11
CA GLY A 227 2.24 15.85 3.79
C GLY A 227 2.71 16.01 2.34
N LEU A 228 3.39 15.00 1.81
CA LEU A 228 4.06 15.08 0.51
C LEU A 228 3.36 14.27 -0.58
N ALA A 229 3.07 13.00 -0.35
CA ALA A 229 2.58 12.10 -1.39
C ALA A 229 1.05 12.17 -1.60
N ALA A 230 0.28 12.34 -0.54
CA ALA A 230 -1.18 12.40 -0.63
C ALA A 230 -1.71 13.59 -1.46
N PRO A 231 -1.17 14.83 -1.37
CA PRO A 231 -1.59 15.93 -2.22
C PRO A 231 -1.37 15.67 -3.71
N ILE A 232 -0.25 15.04 -4.08
CA ILE A 232 0.05 14.67 -5.47
C ILE A 232 -0.96 13.63 -5.97
N ALA A 233 -1.20 12.58 -5.19
CA ALA A 233 -2.20 11.57 -5.53
C ALA A 233 -3.60 12.17 -5.71
N LYS A 234 -3.97 13.12 -4.85
CA LYS A 234 -5.23 13.87 -4.95
C LYS A 234 -5.37 14.57 -6.30
N GLU A 235 -4.37 15.34 -6.72
CA GLU A 235 -4.43 16.09 -7.98
C GLU A 235 -4.44 15.14 -9.20
N VAL A 236 -3.71 14.02 -9.17
CA VAL A 236 -3.78 12.98 -10.20
C VAL A 236 -5.19 12.38 -10.28
N MET A 237 -5.79 12.02 -9.14
CA MET A 237 -7.16 11.49 -9.10
C MET A 237 -8.18 12.50 -9.63
N LYS A 238 -8.08 13.78 -9.24
CA LYS A 238 -8.96 14.85 -9.76
C LYS A 238 -8.86 14.99 -11.26
N ALA A 239 -7.64 15.02 -11.81
CA ALA A 239 -7.43 15.13 -13.25
C ALA A 239 -8.08 13.98 -14.03
N VAL A 240 -7.99 12.74 -13.54
CA VAL A 240 -8.61 11.57 -14.18
C VAL A 240 -10.13 11.56 -14.03
N LEU A 241 -10.65 12.04 -12.90
CA LEU A 241 -12.10 12.08 -12.63
C LEU A 241 -12.80 13.29 -13.24
N GLY A 242 -12.07 14.30 -13.71
CA GLY A 242 -12.64 15.54 -14.27
C GLY A 242 -13.24 16.45 -13.19
N SER A 243 -12.67 16.42 -11.97
CA SER A 243 -13.20 17.11 -10.79
C SER A 243 -12.21 18.09 -10.17
#